data_26bee17470ae68e4b23acd397c312c05
#
_entry.id   26bee17470ae68e4b23acd397c312c05
#
_cell.length_a   1.000
_cell.length_b   1.000
_cell.length_c   1.000
_cell.angle_alpha   90.00
_cell.angle_beta   90.00
_cell.angle_gamma   90.00
#
_symmetry.space_group_name_H-M   'P 1'
#
loop_
_entity.id
_entity.type
_entity.pdbx_description
1 polymer ?
#
loop_
_entity_poly.entity_id
_entity_poly.type
_entity_poly.pdbx_seq_one_letter_code
_entity_poly.pdbx_strand_id
1 'polypeptide(L)'
;MVVRYRPVVLLFAALALSGCAQLSGFGRSGADRPADESEMAVLRPDEGTIRPQARPGDRATSASGIGGAGQRPEALDLTSEAERAAALAPPAARTQMLGETLASLGSPAEPGLWLRTGLVTRVTQGRIETQDGSGSLRLELRPSGAVAGSGSQLSLSGFTTLGLPLTQLVTLRVYAE
;
A
#
# COMPACT_ATOMS: atom_id res chain seq x y z
N MET A 1 25.14 -10.34 -47.22
CA MET A 1 25.79 -10.95 -46.05
C MET A 1 24.69 -11.72 -45.30
N VAL A 2 24.63 -13.03 -45.51
CA VAL A 2 23.51 -13.89 -45.07
C VAL A 2 23.89 -14.50 -43.73
N VAL A 3 23.19 -14.11 -42.66
CA VAL A 3 23.39 -14.69 -41.33
C VAL A 3 22.53 -15.98 -41.23
N ARG A 4 23.24 -17.09 -41.17
CA ARG A 4 22.64 -18.42 -41.00
C ARG A 4 22.27 -18.67 -39.53
N TYR A 5 20.99 -18.76 -39.23
CA TYR A 5 20.51 -19.29 -37.95
C TYR A 5 20.70 -20.81 -37.93
N ARG A 6 21.47 -21.29 -36.97
CA ARG A 6 21.55 -22.72 -36.63
C ARG A 6 20.46 -23.02 -35.59
N PRO A 7 19.60 -24.00 -35.81
CA PRO A 7 18.66 -24.44 -34.80
C PRO A 7 19.42 -25.28 -33.76
N VAL A 8 19.45 -24.83 -32.54
CA VAL A 8 19.86 -25.65 -31.40
C VAL A 8 18.64 -26.43 -30.95
N VAL A 9 18.64 -27.70 -31.29
CA VAL A 9 17.67 -28.68 -30.81
C VAL A 9 18.02 -28.99 -29.36
N LEU A 10 17.24 -28.50 -28.42
CA LEU A 10 17.32 -28.89 -27.03
C LEU A 10 16.40 -30.06 -26.74
N LEU A 11 17.03 -31.17 -26.51
CA LEU A 11 16.48 -32.43 -26.06
C LEU A 11 16.06 -32.26 -24.58
N PHE A 12 14.75 -32.15 -24.31
CA PHE A 12 14.25 -32.23 -22.94
C PHE A 12 13.92 -33.67 -22.61
N ALA A 13 14.76 -34.22 -21.73
CA ALA A 13 14.54 -35.51 -21.10
C ALA A 13 13.38 -35.40 -20.10
N ALA A 14 12.39 -36.28 -20.30
CA ALA A 14 11.29 -36.46 -19.37
C ALA A 14 11.80 -37.06 -18.05
N LEU A 15 11.68 -36.39 -16.96
CA LEU A 15 11.78 -36.98 -15.62
C LEU A 15 10.38 -37.28 -15.10
N ALA A 16 10.15 -38.59 -14.94
CA ALA A 16 8.93 -39.16 -14.41
C ALA A 16 8.70 -38.73 -12.95
N LEU A 17 7.51 -38.21 -12.67
CA LEU A 17 6.96 -38.07 -11.33
C LEU A 17 6.54 -39.44 -10.80
N SER A 18 7.28 -39.96 -9.83
CA SER A 18 6.81 -41.04 -8.97
C SER A 18 7.02 -40.61 -7.51
N GLY A 19 5.95 -40.17 -6.88
CA GLY A 19 6.00 -39.74 -5.48
C GLY A 19 4.63 -39.37 -4.94
N CYS A 20 3.62 -40.17 -5.24
CA CYS A 20 2.36 -40.09 -4.51
C CYS A 20 2.18 -41.33 -3.65
N ALA A 21 1.60 -41.14 -2.51
CA ALA A 21 1.04 -42.11 -1.60
C ALA A 21 1.97 -42.64 -0.51
N GLN A 22 2.00 -41.95 0.61
CA GLN A 22 2.10 -42.52 1.94
C GLN A 22 1.47 -41.53 2.95
N LEU A 23 0.17 -41.33 2.92
CA LEU A 23 -0.60 -40.81 4.05
C LEU A 23 -1.89 -41.60 4.25
N SER A 24 -1.74 -42.89 4.39
CA SER A 24 -2.81 -43.76 4.89
C SER A 24 -2.26 -44.45 6.14
N GLY A 25 -2.49 -43.85 7.27
CA GLY A 25 -2.04 -44.44 8.53
C GLY A 25 -2.30 -43.58 9.76
N PHE A 26 -3.38 -42.83 9.80
CA PHE A 26 -3.91 -42.41 11.10
C PHE A 26 -5.13 -43.29 11.39
N GLY A 27 -4.85 -44.29 12.24
CA GLY A 27 -5.80 -45.25 12.71
C GLY A 27 -7.01 -44.59 13.35
N ARG A 28 -8.17 -45.03 12.89
CA ARG A 28 -9.38 -44.97 13.67
C ARG A 28 -9.14 -45.78 14.94
N SER A 29 -8.83 -45.11 16.04
CA SER A 29 -9.13 -45.61 17.35
C SER A 29 -10.41 -44.94 17.77
N GLY A 30 -11.47 -45.69 17.68
CA GLY A 30 -12.72 -45.35 18.29
C GLY A 30 -12.55 -45.22 19.79
N ALA A 31 -12.86 -44.10 20.29
CA ALA A 31 -13.33 -43.92 21.63
C ALA A 31 -14.55 -43.01 21.51
N ASP A 32 -15.70 -43.67 21.58
CA ASP A 32 -16.95 -43.01 21.96
C ASP A 32 -16.67 -42.23 23.26
N ARG A 33 -16.38 -40.95 23.09
CA ARG A 33 -16.57 -39.97 24.17
C ARG A 33 -17.94 -39.35 23.86
N PRO A 34 -18.90 -39.51 24.76
CA PRO A 34 -20.07 -38.66 24.68
C PRO A 34 -19.57 -37.20 24.68
N ALA A 35 -19.99 -36.45 23.72
CA ALA A 35 -19.76 -35.02 23.67
C ALA A 35 -20.39 -34.45 24.95
N ASP A 36 -19.53 -34.10 25.91
CA ASP A 36 -19.94 -33.32 27.06
C ASP A 36 -20.21 -31.92 26.55
N GLU A 37 -21.48 -31.66 26.27
CA GLU A 37 -21.99 -30.35 25.87
C GLU A 37 -21.78 -29.27 26.96
N SER A 38 -21.11 -29.63 28.05
CA SER A 38 -20.93 -28.76 29.21
C SER A 38 -19.67 -27.87 29.11
N GLU A 39 -18.78 -28.06 28.16
CA GLU A 39 -17.51 -27.30 28.11
C GLU A 39 -17.47 -26.14 27.12
N MET A 40 -18.53 -25.90 26.38
CA MET A 40 -18.69 -24.65 25.64
C MET A 40 -19.73 -23.74 26.27
N ALA A 41 -19.83 -23.74 27.58
CA ALA A 41 -20.45 -22.63 28.28
C ALA A 41 -19.56 -21.40 28.07
N VAL A 42 -19.86 -20.64 27.04
CA VAL A 42 -19.42 -19.24 26.94
C VAL A 42 -19.72 -18.63 28.32
N LEU A 43 -18.65 -18.34 29.08
CA LEU A 43 -18.74 -17.59 30.34
C LEU A 43 -19.39 -16.25 30.00
N ARG A 44 -20.72 -16.24 30.04
CA ARG A 44 -21.45 -14.98 30.07
C ARG A 44 -21.05 -14.31 31.36
N PRO A 45 -20.53 -13.06 31.31
CA PRO A 45 -20.31 -12.32 32.54
C PRO A 45 -21.60 -12.31 33.30
N ASP A 46 -21.59 -12.87 34.50
CA ASP A 46 -22.79 -12.81 35.35
C ASP A 46 -23.06 -11.35 35.74
N GLU A 47 -24.28 -11.09 36.19
CA GLU A 47 -24.74 -9.72 36.51
C GLU A 47 -23.92 -9.09 37.65
N GLY A 48 -23.08 -9.86 38.34
CA GLY A 48 -22.15 -9.39 39.36
C GLY A 48 -20.81 -8.93 38.85
N THR A 49 -20.50 -9.10 37.55
CA THR A 49 -19.26 -8.58 37.00
C THR A 49 -19.27 -7.06 37.01
N ILE A 50 -18.52 -6.45 37.92
CA ILE A 50 -18.39 -5.00 38.06
C ILE A 50 -17.74 -4.49 36.75
N ARG A 51 -18.58 -3.96 35.88
CA ARG A 51 -18.11 -3.17 34.75
C ARG A 51 -17.33 -2.00 35.32
N PRO A 52 -16.13 -1.67 34.77
CA PRO A 52 -15.45 -0.46 35.15
C PRO A 52 -16.40 0.72 35.02
N GLN A 53 -16.83 1.28 36.14
CA GLN A 53 -17.62 2.52 36.14
C GLN A 53 -16.68 3.63 35.69
N ALA A 54 -17.15 4.46 34.76
CA ALA A 54 -16.47 5.70 34.42
C ALA A 54 -16.20 6.48 35.72
N ARG A 55 -14.98 6.88 35.96
CA ARG A 55 -14.60 7.65 37.15
C ARG A 55 -15.48 8.89 37.23
N PRO A 56 -16.04 9.21 38.43
CA PRO A 56 -16.71 10.49 38.64
C PRO A 56 -15.69 11.60 38.39
N GLY A 57 -15.81 12.31 37.30
CA GLY A 57 -14.88 13.36 36.88
C GLY A 57 -14.41 13.24 35.43
N ASP A 58 -14.58 12.11 34.78
CA ASP A 58 -14.54 12.04 33.33
C ASP A 58 -15.76 12.79 32.76
N ARG A 59 -15.79 14.12 33.01
CA ARG A 59 -16.40 14.99 32.02
C ARG A 59 -15.79 14.52 30.71
N ALA A 60 -16.65 14.20 29.75
CA ALA A 60 -16.26 14.04 28.39
C ALA A 60 -15.33 15.21 28.03
N THR A 61 -14.07 15.10 28.37
CA THR A 61 -13.02 15.67 27.58
C THR A 61 -13.29 15.02 26.26
N SER A 62 -13.94 15.78 25.42
CA SER A 62 -14.11 15.42 24.03
C SER A 62 -12.79 14.81 23.65
N ALA A 63 -12.78 13.47 23.52
CA ALA A 63 -11.63 12.78 23.01
C ALA A 63 -11.49 13.22 21.55
N SER A 64 -10.98 14.43 21.38
CA SER A 64 -10.31 14.89 20.18
C SER A 64 -8.99 14.12 20.03
N GLY A 65 -8.98 12.88 20.51
CA GLY A 65 -7.91 11.93 20.47
C GLY A 65 -8.42 10.63 19.89
N ILE A 66 -8.05 10.33 18.67
CA ILE A 66 -7.98 8.97 18.10
C ILE A 66 -9.31 8.17 18.29
N GLY A 67 -10.41 8.70 17.78
CA GLY A 67 -11.71 8.02 17.87
C GLY A 67 -12.92 8.91 17.58
N GLY A 68 -12.74 10.21 17.54
CA GLY A 68 -13.72 11.13 16.97
C GLY A 68 -13.73 10.97 15.46
N ALA A 69 -14.91 10.99 14.87
CA ALA A 69 -15.23 10.89 13.45
C ALA A 69 -14.00 11.13 12.58
N GLY A 70 -13.49 10.06 11.95
CA GLY A 70 -12.20 10.05 11.25
C GLY A 70 -11.99 11.35 10.50
N GLN A 71 -10.87 12.00 10.73
CA GLN A 71 -10.56 13.25 10.05
C GLN A 71 -10.62 12.98 8.55
N ARG A 72 -11.38 13.78 7.86
CA ARG A 72 -11.47 13.67 6.39
C ARG A 72 -10.08 13.91 5.81
N PRO A 73 -9.70 13.19 4.75
CA PRO A 73 -8.39 13.38 4.11
C PRO A 73 -8.08 14.85 3.79
N GLU A 74 -9.11 15.62 3.42
CA GLU A 74 -8.99 17.04 3.09
C GLU A 74 -8.58 17.89 4.32
N ALA A 75 -8.93 17.47 5.53
CA ALA A 75 -8.54 18.17 6.75
C ALA A 75 -7.06 17.93 7.13
N LEU A 76 -6.44 16.89 6.58
CA LEU A 76 -5.03 16.57 6.76
C LEU A 76 -4.16 17.13 5.64
N ASP A 77 -4.76 17.52 4.52
CA ASP A 77 -4.05 18.11 3.38
C ASP A 77 -3.81 19.60 3.62
N LEU A 78 -2.59 19.92 4.03
CA LEU A 78 -2.15 21.29 4.31
C LEU A 78 -1.62 22.02 3.07
N THR A 79 -1.70 21.42 1.89
CA THR A 79 -1.21 22.03 0.66
C THR A 79 -2.15 23.16 0.21
N SER A 80 -1.61 24.34 -0.01
CA SER A 80 -2.37 25.50 -0.46
C SER A 80 -2.88 25.34 -1.91
N GLU A 81 -3.94 26.07 -2.26
CA GLU A 81 -4.44 26.09 -3.65
C GLU A 81 -3.38 26.61 -4.63
N ALA A 82 -2.56 27.57 -4.22
CA ALA A 82 -1.48 28.11 -5.04
C ALA A 82 -0.42 27.05 -5.34
N GLU A 83 -0.04 26.23 -4.35
CA GLU A 83 0.91 25.14 -4.54
C GLU A 83 0.34 24.05 -5.45
N ARG A 84 -0.93 23.71 -5.31
CA ARG A 84 -1.60 22.76 -6.21
C ARG A 84 -1.66 23.29 -7.64
N ALA A 85 -2.01 24.56 -7.82
CA ALA A 85 -2.02 25.19 -9.14
C ALA A 85 -0.63 25.20 -9.79
N ALA A 86 0.41 25.52 -9.03
CA ALA A 86 1.79 25.47 -9.51
C ALA A 86 2.24 24.03 -9.86
N ALA A 87 1.81 23.06 -9.09
CA ALA A 87 2.14 21.65 -9.33
C ALA A 87 1.43 21.07 -10.58
N LEU A 88 0.26 21.59 -10.92
CA LEU A 88 -0.49 21.20 -12.11
C LEU A 88 -0.04 21.96 -13.37
N ALA A 89 0.90 22.90 -13.26
CA ALA A 89 1.41 23.65 -14.41
C ALA A 89 2.06 22.71 -15.44
N PRO A 90 2.04 23.11 -16.73
CA PRO A 90 2.65 22.32 -17.81
C PRO A 90 4.10 21.94 -17.50
N PRO A 91 4.59 20.77 -17.97
CA PRO A 91 5.94 20.32 -17.69
C PRO A 91 7.00 21.27 -18.22
N ALA A 92 8.15 21.29 -17.54
CA ALA A 92 9.33 21.99 -18.04
C ALA A 92 9.77 21.39 -19.40
N ALA A 93 10.41 22.21 -20.22
CA ALA A 93 10.79 21.82 -21.58
C ALA A 93 11.78 20.63 -21.67
N ARG A 94 12.40 20.26 -20.54
CA ARG A 94 13.35 19.13 -20.43
C ARG A 94 12.92 18.24 -19.30
N THR A 95 12.29 17.12 -19.63
CA THR A 95 11.92 16.07 -18.67
C THR A 95 12.56 14.77 -19.10
N GLN A 96 13.17 14.05 -18.16
CA GLN A 96 13.73 12.73 -18.39
C GLN A 96 12.84 11.69 -17.70
N MET A 97 12.33 10.73 -18.46
CA MET A 97 11.60 9.61 -17.86
C MET A 97 12.56 8.74 -17.04
N LEU A 98 12.24 8.55 -15.78
CA LEU A 98 12.98 7.70 -14.84
C LEU A 98 12.45 6.26 -14.83
N GLY A 99 11.17 6.09 -15.10
CA GLY A 99 10.51 4.79 -15.13
C GLY A 99 9.08 4.83 -14.64
N GLU A 100 8.51 3.64 -14.46
CA GLU A 100 7.19 3.43 -13.88
C GLU A 100 7.32 2.85 -12.46
N THR A 101 6.36 3.19 -11.61
CA THR A 101 6.31 2.67 -10.24
C THR A 101 4.89 2.48 -9.78
N LEU A 102 4.68 1.50 -8.90
CA LEU A 102 3.43 1.29 -8.20
C LEU A 102 3.46 2.09 -6.89
N ALA A 103 2.58 3.06 -6.74
CA ALA A 103 2.55 3.96 -5.60
C ALA A 103 1.41 3.64 -4.64
N SER A 104 1.71 3.63 -3.36
CA SER A 104 0.76 3.60 -2.25
C SER A 104 0.68 4.97 -1.59
N LEU A 105 -0.35 5.17 -0.76
CA LEU A 105 -0.42 6.36 0.09
C LEU A 105 0.75 6.35 1.09
N GLY A 106 1.47 7.45 1.15
CA GLY A 106 2.50 7.71 2.15
C GLY A 106 1.90 8.20 3.47
N SER A 107 2.76 8.66 4.38
CA SER A 107 2.31 9.18 5.67
C SER A 107 1.39 10.39 5.51
N PRO A 108 0.14 10.34 5.99
CA PRO A 108 -0.78 11.49 5.92
C PRO A 108 -0.32 12.69 6.76
N ALA A 109 0.53 12.46 7.76
CA ALA A 109 1.07 13.51 8.62
C ALA A 109 2.24 14.28 7.98
N GLU A 110 2.75 13.84 6.84
CA GLU A 110 3.86 14.47 6.14
C GLU A 110 3.33 15.41 5.06
N PRO A 111 3.42 16.73 5.26
CA PRO A 111 2.81 17.71 4.37
C PRO A 111 3.56 17.83 3.04
N GLY A 112 2.91 18.49 2.07
CA GLY A 112 3.48 18.88 0.80
C GLY A 112 3.30 17.83 -0.30
N LEU A 113 3.78 18.17 -1.49
CA LEU A 113 3.69 17.36 -2.70
C LEU A 113 5.01 16.62 -2.90
N TRP A 114 5.04 15.33 -2.64
CA TRP A 114 6.24 14.49 -2.77
C TRP A 114 5.93 13.06 -3.19
N LEU A 115 6.90 12.44 -3.86
CA LEU A 115 6.95 10.99 -4.13
C LEU A 115 8.26 10.42 -3.57
N ARG A 116 8.16 9.47 -2.64
CA ARG A 116 9.31 8.70 -2.15
C ARG A 116 9.46 7.43 -2.98
N THR A 117 10.57 7.32 -3.70
CA THR A 117 10.79 6.29 -4.72
C THR A 117 12.23 5.81 -4.77
N GLY A 118 12.43 4.55 -5.20
CA GLY A 118 13.76 4.01 -5.50
C GLY A 118 14.32 4.43 -6.85
N LEU A 119 13.57 5.21 -7.65
CA LEU A 119 14.03 5.68 -8.96
C LEU A 119 15.02 6.84 -8.87
N VAL A 120 15.17 7.47 -7.69
CA VAL A 120 16.12 8.54 -7.45
C VAL A 120 17.02 8.23 -6.26
N THR A 121 18.25 8.73 -6.28
CA THR A 121 19.23 8.57 -5.20
C THR A 121 19.43 9.84 -4.37
N ARG A 122 18.86 10.94 -4.81
CA ARG A 122 18.87 12.24 -4.13
C ARG A 122 17.54 12.96 -4.33
N VAL A 123 17.23 13.90 -3.45
CA VAL A 123 16.07 14.76 -3.60
C VAL A 123 16.22 15.58 -4.88
N THR A 124 15.19 15.58 -5.72
CA THR A 124 15.17 16.34 -6.98
C THR A 124 13.73 16.75 -7.32
N GLN A 125 13.58 17.79 -8.12
CA GLN A 125 12.28 18.14 -8.67
C GLN A 125 11.93 17.17 -9.79
N GLY A 126 10.67 16.82 -9.87
CA GLY A 126 10.18 15.93 -10.90
C GLY A 126 8.68 16.04 -11.11
N ARG A 127 8.21 15.17 -11.95
CA ARG A 127 6.82 15.10 -12.35
C ARG A 127 6.36 13.65 -12.36
N ILE A 128 5.12 13.43 -11.98
CA ILE A 128 4.44 12.14 -12.15
C ILE A 128 3.29 12.30 -13.12
N GLU A 129 2.96 11.21 -13.79
CA GLU A 129 1.77 11.08 -14.64
C GLU A 129 1.04 9.79 -14.27
N THR A 130 -0.27 9.83 -14.29
CA THR A 130 -1.10 8.63 -14.21
C THR A 130 -0.91 7.77 -15.46
N GLN A 131 -1.09 6.46 -15.32
CA GLN A 131 -0.87 5.53 -16.43
C GLN A 131 -1.75 5.83 -17.65
N ASP A 132 -2.97 6.29 -17.42
CA ASP A 132 -3.94 6.68 -18.45
C ASP A 132 -3.68 8.08 -19.05
N GLY A 133 -2.71 8.82 -18.49
CA GLY A 133 -2.39 10.17 -18.92
C GLY A 133 -3.41 11.23 -18.51
N SER A 134 -4.39 10.89 -17.69
CA SER A 134 -5.46 11.83 -17.25
C SER A 134 -4.96 12.89 -16.28
N GLY A 135 -3.89 12.60 -15.52
CA GLY A 135 -3.33 13.49 -14.50
C GLY A 135 -1.81 13.60 -14.59
N SER A 136 -1.32 14.81 -14.38
CA SER A 136 0.10 15.13 -14.29
C SER A 136 0.33 16.10 -13.14
N LEU A 137 1.38 15.85 -12.32
CA LEU A 137 1.66 16.64 -11.14
C LEU A 137 3.16 16.81 -10.96
N ARG A 138 3.61 18.05 -10.75
CA ARG A 138 4.99 18.39 -10.37
C ARG A 138 5.14 18.24 -8.85
N LEU A 139 6.22 17.64 -8.42
CA LEU A 139 6.46 17.38 -7.00
C LEU A 139 7.94 17.10 -6.72
N GLU A 140 8.24 17.00 -5.44
CA GLU A 140 9.57 16.60 -5.00
C GLU A 140 9.72 15.08 -5.03
N LEU A 141 10.71 14.59 -5.76
CA LEU A 141 11.13 13.19 -5.74
C LEU A 141 12.13 12.98 -4.60
N ARG A 142 11.82 12.07 -3.69
CA ARG A 142 12.64 11.73 -2.52
C ARG A 142 13.15 10.31 -2.63
N PRO A 143 14.42 10.03 -2.32
CA PRO A 143 14.93 8.67 -2.32
C PRO A 143 14.26 7.85 -1.21
N SER A 144 13.84 6.63 -1.56
CA SER A 144 13.33 5.67 -0.58
C SER A 144 14.44 4.83 0.06
N GLY A 145 15.63 4.83 -0.54
CA GLY A 145 16.71 3.92 -0.17
C GLY A 145 16.53 2.49 -0.70
N ALA A 146 15.40 2.18 -1.30
CA ALA A 146 15.12 0.89 -1.91
C ALA A 146 15.58 0.85 -3.38
N VAL A 147 15.68 -0.34 -3.94
CA VAL A 147 16.00 -0.51 -5.36
C VAL A 147 14.84 -0.06 -6.25
N ALA A 148 15.13 0.34 -7.48
CA ALA A 148 14.12 0.64 -8.48
C ALA A 148 13.17 -0.56 -8.64
N GLY A 149 11.86 -0.30 -8.71
CA GLY A 149 10.85 -1.36 -8.79
C GLY A 149 10.27 -1.84 -7.45
N SER A 150 10.83 -1.41 -6.31
CA SER A 150 10.29 -1.75 -4.97
C SER A 150 8.98 -1.05 -4.61
N GLY A 151 8.39 -0.31 -5.54
CA GLY A 151 7.23 0.53 -5.29
C GLY A 151 7.62 1.91 -4.74
N SER A 152 6.61 2.74 -4.56
CA SER A 152 6.78 4.13 -4.12
C SER A 152 5.68 4.54 -3.14
N GLN A 153 5.88 5.67 -2.48
CA GLN A 153 4.89 6.30 -1.61
C GLN A 153 4.63 7.72 -2.11
N LEU A 154 3.36 8.00 -2.42
CA LEU A 154 2.92 9.33 -2.82
C LEU A 154 2.26 10.03 -1.63
N SER A 155 2.52 11.31 -1.46
CA SER A 155 1.92 12.13 -0.40
C SER A 155 0.39 12.15 -0.50
N LEU A 156 -0.29 12.42 0.64
CA LEU A 156 -1.73 12.61 0.67
C LEU A 156 -2.16 13.73 -0.29
N SER A 157 -1.44 14.85 -0.27
CA SER A 157 -1.69 15.99 -1.16
C SER A 157 -1.56 15.62 -2.64
N GLY A 158 -0.64 14.70 -2.98
CA GLY A 158 -0.50 14.18 -4.35
C GLY A 158 -1.71 13.35 -4.77
N PHE A 159 -2.17 12.45 -3.90
CA PHE A 159 -3.38 11.65 -4.13
C PHE A 159 -4.62 12.51 -4.31
N THR A 160 -4.84 13.48 -3.42
CA THR A 160 -6.02 14.36 -3.44
C THR A 160 -6.00 15.29 -4.66
N THR A 161 -4.84 15.85 -5.02
CA THR A 161 -4.71 16.74 -6.17
C THR A 161 -4.98 16.03 -7.50
N LEU A 162 -4.58 14.77 -7.63
CA LEU A 162 -4.85 13.94 -8.81
C LEU A 162 -6.20 13.21 -8.75
N GLY A 163 -6.98 13.35 -7.67
CA GLY A 163 -8.25 12.66 -7.49
C GLY A 163 -8.13 11.14 -7.42
N LEU A 164 -7.00 10.62 -6.95
CA LEU A 164 -6.70 9.19 -6.91
C LEU A 164 -7.35 8.51 -5.69
N PRO A 165 -7.72 7.23 -5.79
CA PRO A 165 -8.30 6.48 -4.68
C PRO A 165 -7.24 6.18 -3.60
N LEU A 166 -7.43 6.69 -2.38
CA LEU A 166 -6.45 6.64 -1.29
C LEU A 166 -6.13 5.21 -0.80
N THR A 167 -7.02 4.26 -1.04
CA THR A 167 -6.90 2.88 -0.55
C THR A 167 -6.37 1.89 -1.60
N GLN A 168 -6.03 2.38 -2.78
CA GLN A 168 -5.56 1.55 -3.90
C GLN A 168 -4.11 1.87 -4.24
N LEU A 169 -3.44 0.90 -4.82
CA LEU A 169 -2.14 1.10 -5.46
C LEU A 169 -2.37 1.69 -6.86
N VAL A 170 -1.58 2.70 -7.21
CA VAL A 170 -1.70 3.42 -8.47
C VAL A 170 -0.39 3.34 -9.24
N THR A 171 -0.48 2.99 -10.53
CA THR A 171 0.71 3.01 -11.40
C THR A 171 0.97 4.43 -11.90
N LEU A 172 2.20 4.89 -11.70
CA LEU A 172 2.64 6.23 -12.07
C LEU A 172 3.89 6.16 -12.95
N ARG A 173 3.94 7.02 -13.97
CA ARG A 173 5.18 7.34 -14.70
C ARG A 173 5.89 8.47 -14.00
N VAL A 174 7.19 8.34 -13.82
CA VAL A 174 8.02 9.30 -13.07
C VAL A 174 9.04 9.92 -13.99
N TYR A 175 9.16 11.24 -13.91
CA TYR A 175 10.09 12.04 -14.71
C TYR A 175 10.90 12.95 -13.78
N ALA A 176 12.20 13.14 -14.08
CA ALA A 176 13.01 14.21 -13.51
C ALA A 176 12.90 15.48 -14.34
N GLU A 177 12.88 16.64 -13.69
CA GLU A 177 12.90 17.99 -14.31
C GLU A 177 14.23 18.69 -14.10
#